data_3137be4e1df21d0ad36ebdafe9b2bc23
#
_entry.id   3137be4e1df21d0ad36ebdafe9b2bc23
#
_cell.length_a   1.000
_cell.length_b   1.000
_cell.length_c   1.000
_cell.angle_alpha   90.00
_cell.angle_beta   90.00
_cell.angle_gamma   90.00
#
_symmetry.space_group_name_H-M   'P 1'
#
loop_
_entity.id
_entity.type
_entity.pdbx_description
1 polymer ?
#
loop_
_entity_poly.entity_id
_entity_poly.type
_entity_poly.pdbx_seq_one_letter_code
_entity_poly.pdbx_strand_id
1 'polypeptide(L)'
;MSKDLDIVVFGASGYTGKLVVEYLKNEYGENGSLKWAIAGRDETKLTAVKEEFSLGNDLETVIVESDDLDSLDLMTNATKCVLTTVGPYQLYGSKLVESCARNGTDYVDLTGEPGWMYEMISAHSKEAKESGSRIVFSCGFDSIPFDLGVYFLQKNMQKKYGKTSNKIRGRVKAMN
;
A
#
# COMPACT_ATOMS: atom_id res chain seq x y z
N MET A 1 -12.02 8.11 -16.78
CA MET A 1 -11.69 6.75 -17.29
C MET A 1 -12.13 5.74 -16.25
N SER A 2 -12.57 4.55 -16.64
CA SER A 2 -12.86 3.49 -15.67
C SER A 2 -11.54 2.98 -15.08
N LYS A 3 -11.48 2.81 -13.75
CA LYS A 3 -10.33 2.20 -13.07
C LYS A 3 -10.53 0.69 -13.12
N ASP A 4 -9.87 0.03 -14.06
CA ASP A 4 -10.10 -1.38 -14.37
C ASP A 4 -9.37 -2.31 -13.39
N LEU A 5 -8.29 -1.83 -12.76
CA LEU A 5 -7.55 -2.54 -11.71
C LEU A 5 -8.08 -2.17 -10.32
N ASP A 6 -8.20 -3.17 -9.46
CA ASP A 6 -8.53 -2.94 -8.05
C ASP A 6 -7.29 -2.51 -7.26
N ILE A 7 -6.14 -3.19 -7.48
CA ILE A 7 -4.88 -2.91 -6.78
C ILE A 7 -3.70 -2.96 -7.74
N VAL A 8 -2.78 -2.01 -7.61
CA VAL A 8 -1.44 -2.10 -8.18
C VAL A 8 -0.41 -2.21 -7.05
N VAL A 9 0.44 -3.24 -7.11
CA VAL A 9 1.56 -3.41 -6.17
C VAL A 9 2.78 -2.70 -6.75
N PHE A 10 3.07 -1.50 -6.27
CA PHE A 10 4.23 -0.71 -6.70
C PHE A 10 5.45 -1.05 -5.86
N GLY A 11 6.53 -1.45 -6.52
CA GLY A 11 7.73 -1.99 -5.88
C GLY A 11 7.70 -3.52 -5.74
N ALA A 12 6.94 -4.20 -6.60
CA ALA A 12 6.74 -5.64 -6.57
C ALA A 12 8.03 -6.47 -6.62
N SER A 13 9.12 -5.95 -7.21
CA SER A 13 10.41 -6.62 -7.28
C SER A 13 11.27 -6.52 -6.01
N GLY A 14 10.87 -5.68 -5.04
CA GLY A 14 11.52 -5.56 -3.74
C GLY A 14 11.17 -6.72 -2.79
N TYR A 15 11.92 -6.86 -1.70
CA TYR A 15 11.69 -7.93 -0.72
C TYR A 15 10.23 -7.96 -0.22
N THR A 16 9.74 -6.86 0.31
CA THR A 16 8.36 -6.78 0.82
C THR A 16 7.33 -6.86 -0.30
N GLY A 17 7.64 -6.26 -1.47
CA GLY A 17 6.76 -6.34 -2.65
C GLY A 17 6.51 -7.78 -3.08
N LYS A 18 7.53 -8.62 -3.09
CA LYS A 18 7.41 -10.06 -3.40
C LYS A 18 6.52 -10.79 -2.40
N LEU A 19 6.59 -10.49 -1.11
CA LEU A 19 5.68 -11.07 -0.10
C LEU A 19 4.22 -10.68 -0.35
N VAL A 20 3.98 -9.44 -0.78
CA VAL A 20 2.63 -8.99 -1.16
C VAL A 20 2.15 -9.71 -2.41
N VAL A 21 3.00 -9.85 -3.43
CA VAL A 21 2.69 -10.59 -4.66
C VAL A 21 2.35 -12.05 -4.36
N GLU A 22 3.15 -12.72 -3.54
CA GLU A 22 2.89 -14.10 -3.09
C GLU A 22 1.53 -14.21 -2.38
N TYR A 23 1.24 -13.30 -1.47
CA TYR A 23 -0.04 -13.26 -0.76
C TYR A 23 -1.23 -13.06 -1.73
N LEU A 24 -1.16 -12.08 -2.62
CA LEU A 24 -2.24 -11.82 -3.57
C LEU A 24 -2.47 -13.01 -4.51
N LYS A 25 -1.40 -13.64 -5.00
CA LYS A 25 -1.50 -14.86 -5.80
C LYS A 25 -2.21 -15.98 -5.04
N ASN A 26 -1.79 -16.25 -3.80
CA ASN A 26 -2.30 -17.39 -3.03
C ASN A 26 -3.76 -17.21 -2.60
N GLU A 27 -4.15 -15.98 -2.23
CA GLU A 27 -5.49 -15.70 -1.70
C GLU A 27 -6.51 -15.38 -2.78
N TYR A 28 -6.11 -14.70 -3.85
CA TYR A 28 -7.02 -14.18 -4.88
C TYR A 28 -6.81 -14.78 -6.26
N GLY A 29 -5.64 -15.38 -6.51
CA GLY A 29 -5.26 -15.83 -7.84
C GLY A 29 -5.01 -14.67 -8.82
N GLU A 30 -4.71 -15.00 -10.06
CA GLU A 30 -4.46 -14.01 -11.12
C GLU A 30 -5.75 -13.59 -11.83
N ASN A 31 -6.69 -14.52 -11.98
CA ASN A 31 -7.96 -14.35 -12.68
C ASN A 31 -9.16 -14.42 -11.73
N GLY A 32 -8.95 -14.09 -10.45
CA GLY A 32 -10.00 -14.13 -9.43
C GLY A 32 -10.90 -12.90 -9.44
N SER A 33 -11.62 -12.69 -8.35
CA SER A 33 -12.51 -11.55 -8.19
C SER A 33 -11.77 -10.22 -7.99
N LEU A 34 -10.50 -10.24 -7.61
CA LEU A 34 -9.63 -9.09 -7.45
C LEU A 34 -8.76 -8.94 -8.70
N LYS A 35 -8.90 -7.82 -9.40
CA LYS A 35 -8.05 -7.46 -10.53
C LYS A 35 -6.84 -6.69 -10.02
N TRP A 36 -5.67 -7.28 -10.13
CA TRP A 36 -4.45 -6.68 -9.63
C TRP A 36 -3.31 -6.73 -10.65
N ALA A 37 -2.33 -5.85 -10.47
CA ALA A 37 -1.15 -5.74 -11.31
C ALA A 37 0.09 -5.54 -10.46
N ILE A 38 1.27 -5.80 -11.06
CA ILE A 38 2.57 -5.50 -10.48
C ILE A 38 3.18 -4.29 -11.18
N ALA A 39 3.86 -3.43 -10.41
CA ALA A 39 4.48 -2.25 -10.95
C ALA A 39 5.89 -2.02 -10.39
N GLY A 40 6.72 -1.37 -11.18
CA GLY A 40 8.08 -0.98 -10.85
C GLY A 40 8.82 -0.43 -12.06
N ARG A 41 10.05 0.03 -11.86
CA ARG A 41 10.84 0.70 -12.91
C ARG A 41 11.60 -0.23 -13.86
N ASP A 42 11.78 -1.47 -13.47
CA ASP A 42 12.68 -2.43 -14.18
C ASP A 42 11.86 -3.62 -14.64
N GLU A 43 11.57 -3.65 -15.95
CA GLU A 43 10.78 -4.69 -16.60
C GLU A 43 11.39 -6.09 -16.41
N THR A 44 12.73 -6.19 -16.49
CA THR A 44 13.43 -7.47 -16.31
C THR A 44 13.20 -8.03 -14.89
N LYS A 45 13.24 -7.17 -13.87
CA LYS A 45 12.97 -7.59 -12.49
C LYS A 45 11.52 -7.97 -12.29
N LEU A 46 10.57 -7.29 -12.91
CA LEU A 46 9.16 -7.64 -12.83
C LEU A 46 8.87 -8.97 -13.54
N THR A 47 9.51 -9.21 -14.68
CA THR A 47 9.46 -10.52 -15.37
C THR A 47 10.00 -11.63 -14.47
N ALA A 48 11.14 -11.41 -13.81
CA ALA A 48 11.69 -12.38 -12.85
C ALA A 48 10.75 -12.66 -11.68
N VAL A 49 9.99 -11.66 -11.20
CA VAL A 49 8.95 -11.86 -10.18
C VAL A 49 7.83 -12.75 -10.72
N LYS A 50 7.39 -12.54 -11.97
CA LYS A 50 6.38 -13.41 -12.59
C LYS A 50 6.86 -14.86 -12.70
N GLU A 51 8.10 -15.06 -13.09
CA GLU A 51 8.72 -16.40 -13.17
C GLU A 51 8.83 -17.04 -11.78
N GLU A 52 9.35 -16.31 -10.79
CA GLU A 52 9.55 -16.79 -9.40
C GLU A 52 8.24 -17.29 -8.78
N PHE A 53 7.17 -16.55 -8.99
CA PHE A 53 5.85 -16.91 -8.44
C PHE A 53 4.97 -17.67 -9.44
N SER A 54 5.49 -18.10 -10.60
CA SER A 54 4.73 -18.79 -11.66
C SER A 54 3.43 -18.03 -12.01
N LEU A 55 3.54 -16.73 -12.21
CA LEU A 55 2.43 -15.87 -12.64
C LEU A 55 2.31 -15.90 -14.16
N GLY A 56 1.08 -15.90 -14.65
CA GLY A 56 0.79 -15.93 -16.07
C GLY A 56 1.17 -14.63 -16.81
N ASN A 57 1.26 -14.71 -18.12
CA ASN A 57 1.53 -13.53 -18.94
C ASN A 57 0.37 -12.51 -18.89
N ASP A 58 -0.81 -12.98 -18.58
CA ASP A 58 -2.04 -12.15 -18.49
C ASP A 58 -2.06 -11.22 -17.27
N LEU A 59 -1.22 -11.48 -16.24
CA LEU A 59 -1.08 -10.55 -15.14
C LEU A 59 -0.42 -9.25 -15.66
N GLU A 60 -1.12 -8.14 -15.49
CA GLU A 60 -0.67 -6.84 -15.96
C GLU A 60 0.61 -6.39 -15.27
N THR A 61 1.52 -5.82 -16.04
CA THR A 61 2.78 -5.26 -15.57
C THR A 61 2.86 -3.81 -15.99
N VAL A 62 3.07 -2.90 -15.02
CA VAL A 62 3.12 -1.46 -15.27
C VAL A 62 4.54 -0.95 -15.00
N ILE A 63 5.16 -0.36 -16.01
CA ILE A 63 6.49 0.26 -15.86
C ILE A 63 6.31 1.69 -15.40
N VAL A 64 6.84 2.00 -14.21
CA VAL A 64 6.65 3.28 -13.53
C VAL A 64 7.94 3.70 -12.81
N GLU A 65 8.36 4.92 -13.04
CA GLU A 65 9.43 5.58 -12.30
C GLU A 65 8.86 6.46 -11.18
N SER A 66 9.44 6.36 -9.99
CA SER A 66 8.93 7.07 -8.80
C SER A 66 9.10 8.60 -8.85
N ASP A 67 9.93 9.11 -9.75
CA ASP A 67 10.18 10.53 -9.98
C ASP A 67 9.56 11.07 -11.27
N ASP A 68 8.88 10.23 -12.04
CA ASP A 68 8.14 10.60 -13.25
C ASP A 68 6.64 10.68 -12.98
N LEU A 69 6.13 11.92 -12.88
CA LEU A 69 4.72 12.18 -12.55
C LEU A 69 3.77 11.69 -13.64
N ASP A 70 4.18 11.71 -14.92
CA ASP A 70 3.34 11.26 -16.03
C ASP A 70 3.10 9.75 -15.96
N SER A 71 4.14 8.96 -15.70
CA SER A 71 4.01 7.51 -15.54
C SER A 71 3.23 7.14 -14.27
N LEU A 72 3.41 7.90 -13.17
CA LEU A 72 2.62 7.74 -11.95
C LEU A 72 1.14 8.04 -12.21
N ASP A 73 0.82 9.08 -12.96
CA ASP A 73 -0.56 9.43 -13.31
C ASP A 73 -1.23 8.38 -14.19
N LEU A 74 -0.51 7.81 -15.16
CA LEU A 74 -1.03 6.69 -15.94
C LEU A 74 -1.41 5.51 -15.04
N MET A 75 -0.53 5.12 -14.13
CA MET A 75 -0.79 4.03 -13.18
C MET A 75 -1.97 4.35 -12.25
N THR A 76 -1.99 5.54 -11.64
CA THR A 76 -3.03 5.90 -10.66
C THR A 76 -4.40 6.09 -11.30
N ASN A 77 -4.47 6.53 -12.56
CA ASN A 77 -5.73 6.60 -13.31
C ASN A 77 -6.27 5.23 -13.71
N ALA A 78 -5.43 4.20 -13.80
CA ALA A 78 -5.84 2.86 -14.18
C ALA A 78 -6.33 2.00 -12.98
N THR A 79 -5.98 2.37 -11.74
CA THR A 79 -6.25 1.56 -10.55
C THR A 79 -7.10 2.28 -9.50
N LYS A 80 -7.84 1.51 -8.72
CA LYS A 80 -8.59 2.01 -7.56
C LYS A 80 -7.67 2.26 -6.36
N CYS A 81 -6.63 1.43 -6.18
CA CYS A 81 -5.72 1.51 -5.04
C CYS A 81 -4.28 1.21 -5.47
N VAL A 82 -3.33 2.01 -5.01
CA VAL A 82 -1.90 1.70 -5.09
C VAL A 82 -1.42 1.24 -3.71
N LEU A 83 -0.88 0.01 -3.67
CA LEU A 83 -0.14 -0.52 -2.53
C LEU A 83 1.35 -0.37 -2.85
N THR A 84 2.05 0.52 -2.15
CA THR A 84 3.46 0.76 -2.42
C THR A 84 4.38 0.23 -1.33
N THR A 85 5.44 -0.41 -1.77
CA THR A 85 6.57 -0.86 -0.93
C THR A 85 7.88 -0.16 -1.32
N VAL A 86 7.79 0.92 -2.11
CA VAL A 86 8.94 1.69 -2.59
C VAL A 86 9.37 2.70 -1.54
N GLY A 87 10.43 2.39 -0.83
CA GLY A 87 11.04 3.28 0.17
C GLY A 87 12.54 3.51 -0.10
N PRO A 88 13.20 4.45 0.58
CA PRO A 88 12.67 5.42 1.58
C PRO A 88 11.59 6.37 1.00
N TYR A 89 10.51 6.54 1.76
CA TYR A 89 9.35 7.29 1.27
C TYR A 89 9.60 8.78 1.09
N GLN A 90 10.41 9.38 1.96
CA GLN A 90 10.85 10.77 1.82
C GLN A 90 11.60 11.04 0.51
N LEU A 91 12.18 10.00 -0.12
CA LEU A 91 12.91 10.14 -1.39
C LEU A 91 12.02 9.82 -2.60
N TYR A 92 11.13 8.84 -2.47
CA TYR A 92 10.43 8.25 -3.62
C TYR A 92 8.90 8.28 -3.51
N GLY A 93 8.33 8.67 -2.35
CA GLY A 93 6.89 8.55 -2.10
C GLY A 93 6.07 9.78 -2.47
N SER A 94 6.68 10.98 -2.44
CA SER A 94 5.93 12.24 -2.48
C SER A 94 5.12 12.43 -3.76
N LYS A 95 5.70 12.19 -4.93
CA LYS A 95 5.00 12.30 -6.22
C LYS A 95 3.88 11.27 -6.38
N LEU A 96 4.04 10.08 -5.80
CA LEU A 96 2.99 9.08 -5.82
C LEU A 96 1.80 9.50 -4.96
N VAL A 97 2.04 10.04 -3.76
CA VAL A 97 0.98 10.59 -2.89
C VAL A 97 0.24 11.73 -3.60
N GLU A 98 0.98 12.65 -4.24
CA GLU A 98 0.42 13.74 -5.06
C GLU A 98 -0.47 13.18 -6.16
N SER A 99 0.02 12.23 -6.96
CA SER A 99 -0.72 11.62 -8.06
C SER A 99 -1.97 10.90 -7.57
N CYS A 100 -1.88 10.13 -6.48
CA CYS A 100 -3.03 9.45 -5.87
C CYS A 100 -4.09 10.46 -5.38
N ALA A 101 -3.66 11.52 -4.68
CA ALA A 101 -4.54 12.55 -4.18
C ALA A 101 -5.30 13.25 -5.32
N ARG A 102 -4.60 13.60 -6.39
CA ARG A 102 -5.17 14.28 -7.56
C ARG A 102 -6.13 13.40 -8.35
N ASN A 103 -5.77 12.14 -8.57
CA ASN A 103 -6.50 11.23 -9.44
C ASN A 103 -7.60 10.41 -8.73
N GLY A 104 -7.89 10.70 -7.45
CA GLY A 104 -8.91 9.98 -6.67
C GLY A 104 -8.60 8.50 -6.55
N THR A 105 -7.32 8.15 -6.34
CA THR A 105 -6.84 6.79 -6.17
C THR A 105 -6.46 6.56 -4.73
N ASP A 106 -6.92 5.47 -4.14
CA ASP A 106 -6.54 5.10 -2.79
C ASP A 106 -5.05 4.74 -2.72
N TYR A 107 -4.43 5.03 -1.59
CA TYR A 107 -3.00 4.81 -1.35
C TYR A 107 -2.80 4.10 -0.01
N VAL A 108 -1.97 3.07 -0.01
CA VAL A 108 -1.50 2.42 1.21
C VAL A 108 0.01 2.13 1.12
N ASP A 109 0.71 2.28 2.23
CA ASP A 109 2.15 2.02 2.36
C ASP A 109 2.51 1.34 3.69
N LEU A 110 3.78 1.14 3.91
CA LEU A 110 4.33 0.63 5.18
C LEU A 110 5.36 1.60 5.78
N THR A 111 5.23 2.90 5.52
CA THR A 111 6.19 3.90 5.98
C THR A 111 6.32 3.96 7.51
N GLY A 112 7.54 4.19 7.98
CA GLY A 112 7.87 4.55 9.36
C GLY A 112 8.46 5.95 9.46
N GLU A 113 8.13 6.87 8.55
CA GLU A 113 8.74 8.21 8.39
C GLU A 113 7.75 9.33 8.78
N PRO A 114 7.47 9.57 10.09
CA PRO A 114 6.38 10.46 10.53
C PRO A 114 6.55 11.91 10.09
N GLY A 115 7.78 12.40 9.91
CA GLY A 115 8.05 13.74 9.38
C GLY A 115 7.52 13.89 7.96
N TRP A 116 7.86 12.95 7.09
CA TRP A 116 7.36 12.89 5.72
C TRP A 116 5.84 12.72 5.65
N MET A 117 5.26 11.86 6.49
CA MET A 117 3.79 11.70 6.56
C MET A 117 3.10 13.03 6.88
N TYR A 118 3.63 13.79 7.84
CA TYR A 118 3.09 15.09 8.21
C TYR A 118 3.14 16.09 7.04
N GLU A 119 4.24 16.10 6.28
CA GLU A 119 4.38 16.94 5.08
C GLU A 119 3.35 16.56 4.02
N MET A 120 3.17 15.26 3.73
CA MET A 120 2.19 14.78 2.74
C MET A 120 0.75 15.06 3.16
N ILE A 121 0.40 14.86 4.43
CA ILE A 121 -0.91 15.21 4.97
C ILE A 121 -1.16 16.71 4.80
N SER A 122 -0.19 17.55 5.16
CA SER A 122 -0.31 19.00 5.06
C SER A 122 -0.47 19.50 3.62
N ALA A 123 0.26 18.87 2.68
CA ALA A 123 0.24 19.27 1.28
C ALA A 123 -1.02 18.78 0.53
N HIS A 124 -1.46 17.54 0.77
CA HIS A 124 -2.41 16.86 -0.12
C HIS A 124 -3.76 16.52 0.50
N SER A 125 -4.01 16.79 1.81
CA SER A 125 -5.29 16.45 2.47
C SER A 125 -6.50 17.09 1.80
N LYS A 126 -6.38 18.34 1.32
CA LYS A 126 -7.47 19.05 0.67
C LYS A 126 -7.81 18.38 -0.65
N GLU A 127 -6.81 18.17 -1.49
CA GLU A 127 -6.95 17.56 -2.82
C GLU A 127 -7.50 16.13 -2.73
N ALA A 128 -6.96 15.31 -1.83
CA ALA A 128 -7.45 13.95 -1.58
C ALA A 128 -8.92 13.95 -1.14
N LYS A 129 -9.33 14.89 -0.29
CA LYS A 129 -10.72 15.03 0.13
C LYS A 129 -11.64 15.43 -1.02
N GLU A 130 -11.20 16.31 -1.89
CA GLU A 130 -11.96 16.78 -3.05
C GLU A 130 -12.11 15.70 -4.12
N SER A 131 -11.06 14.90 -4.36
CA SER A 131 -11.06 13.79 -5.32
C SER A 131 -11.72 12.52 -4.80
N GLY A 132 -11.85 12.37 -3.46
CA GLY A 132 -12.34 11.17 -2.79
C GLY A 132 -11.27 10.10 -2.54
N SER A 133 -9.99 10.42 -2.77
CA SER A 133 -8.86 9.52 -2.48
C SER A 133 -8.71 9.28 -0.97
N ARG A 134 -8.49 8.02 -0.60
CA ARG A 134 -8.16 7.61 0.77
C ARG A 134 -6.67 7.30 0.85
N ILE A 135 -5.92 8.15 1.54
CA ILE A 135 -4.47 7.99 1.71
C ILE A 135 -4.21 7.51 3.13
N VAL A 136 -3.72 6.27 3.27
CA VAL A 136 -3.47 5.63 4.56
C VAL A 136 -2.01 5.21 4.63
N PHE A 137 -1.25 5.88 5.48
CA PHE A 137 0.14 5.58 5.76
C PHE A 137 0.29 4.46 6.80
N SER A 138 1.46 3.86 6.86
CA SER A 138 1.86 2.94 7.92
C SER A 138 0.95 1.71 8.07
N CYS A 139 0.61 1.07 6.95
CA CYS A 139 -0.22 -0.15 6.93
C CYS A 139 0.59 -1.45 7.14
N GLY A 140 1.87 -1.34 7.51
CA GLY A 140 2.75 -2.50 7.72
C GLY A 140 2.72 -3.06 9.15
N PHE A 141 3.59 -4.06 9.38
CA PHE A 141 3.69 -4.79 10.64
C PHE A 141 4.01 -3.90 11.84
N ASP A 142 4.83 -2.86 11.67
CA ASP A 142 5.23 -1.98 12.77
C ASP A 142 4.08 -1.12 13.31
N SER A 143 2.96 -1.05 12.61
CA SER A 143 1.83 -0.17 12.95
C SER A 143 0.52 -0.92 13.11
N ILE A 144 0.03 -1.60 12.09
CA ILE A 144 -1.32 -2.19 12.09
C ILE A 144 -1.57 -3.19 13.23
N PRO A 145 -0.71 -4.18 13.51
CA PRO A 145 -0.94 -5.12 14.62
C PRO A 145 -0.99 -4.43 15.98
N PHE A 146 -0.23 -3.35 16.17
CA PHE A 146 -0.20 -2.61 17.42
C PHE A 146 -1.43 -1.72 17.58
N ASP A 147 -1.81 -0.98 16.55
CA ASP A 147 -2.98 -0.12 16.57
C ASP A 147 -4.28 -0.92 16.75
N LEU A 148 -4.50 -1.89 15.86
CA LEU A 148 -5.68 -2.77 15.93
C LEU A 148 -5.67 -3.66 17.17
N GLY A 149 -4.49 -4.05 17.68
CA GLY A 149 -4.35 -4.78 18.93
C GLY A 149 -4.82 -3.96 20.14
N VAL A 150 -4.47 -2.68 20.18
CA VAL A 150 -4.98 -1.74 21.20
C VAL A 150 -6.49 -1.58 21.07
N TYR A 151 -7.00 -1.35 19.88
CA TYR A 151 -8.44 -1.21 19.63
C TYR A 151 -9.21 -2.47 20.07
N PHE A 152 -8.74 -3.66 19.65
CA PHE A 152 -9.33 -4.94 20.02
C PHE A 152 -9.36 -5.12 21.55
N LEU A 153 -8.25 -4.83 22.23
CA LEU A 153 -8.15 -4.95 23.68
C LEU A 153 -9.14 -3.99 24.39
N GLN A 154 -9.19 -2.74 23.98
CA GLN A 154 -10.08 -1.73 24.55
C GLN A 154 -11.56 -2.09 24.37
N LYS A 155 -11.94 -2.57 23.18
CA LYS A 155 -13.30 -3.07 22.94
C LYS A 155 -13.69 -4.22 23.86
N ASN A 156 -12.78 -5.20 24.04
CA ASN A 156 -13.03 -6.32 24.94
C ASN A 156 -13.09 -5.89 26.42
N MET A 157 -12.23 -4.97 26.85
CA MET A 157 -12.27 -4.38 28.20
C MET A 157 -13.60 -3.68 28.45
N GLN A 158 -14.04 -2.84 27.52
CA GLN A 158 -15.34 -2.15 27.64
C GLN A 158 -16.49 -3.14 27.71
N LYS A 159 -16.50 -4.18 26.85
CA LYS A 159 -17.55 -5.20 26.85
C LYS A 159 -17.59 -6.02 28.14
N LYS A 160 -16.43 -6.40 28.68
CA LYS A 160 -16.33 -7.30 29.83
C LYS A 160 -16.41 -6.59 31.19
N TYR A 161 -15.88 -5.37 31.27
CA TYR A 161 -15.71 -4.68 32.55
C TYR A 161 -16.36 -3.29 32.58
N GLY A 162 -17.03 -2.86 31.52
CA GLY A 162 -17.70 -1.54 31.43
C GLY A 162 -16.73 -0.35 31.39
N LYS A 163 -15.43 -0.59 31.23
CA LYS A 163 -14.39 0.46 31.20
C LYS A 163 -13.24 0.09 30.31
N THR A 164 -12.51 1.10 29.85
CA THR A 164 -11.27 0.96 29.09
C THR A 164 -10.04 0.94 30.01
N SER A 165 -8.92 0.46 29.50
CA SER A 165 -7.63 0.53 30.20
C SER A 165 -6.89 1.81 29.80
N ASN A 166 -6.30 2.50 30.78
CA ASN A 166 -5.44 3.67 30.54
C ASN A 166 -3.95 3.28 30.33
N LYS A 167 -3.63 1.99 30.41
CA LYS A 167 -2.27 1.49 30.21
C LYS A 167 -2.29 0.16 29.50
N ILE A 168 -1.67 0.12 28.31
CA ILE A 168 -1.52 -1.07 27.50
C ILE A 168 -0.02 -1.28 27.20
N ARG A 169 0.42 -2.53 27.19
CA ARG A 169 1.79 -2.91 26.85
C ARG A 169 1.74 -3.97 25.77
N GLY A 170 2.19 -3.60 24.56
CA GLY A 170 2.48 -4.55 23.48
C GLY A 170 3.84 -5.22 23.71
N ARG A 171 3.95 -6.50 23.33
CA ARG A 171 5.21 -7.23 23.34
C ARG A 171 5.31 -8.10 22.09
N VAL A 172 6.41 -7.98 21.37
CA VAL A 172 6.75 -8.89 20.28
C VAL A 172 7.51 -10.07 20.89
N LYS A 173 7.02 -11.29 20.67
CA LYS A 173 7.62 -12.49 21.25
C LYS A 173 8.86 -12.94 20.48
N ALA A 174 8.79 -12.88 19.15
CA ALA A 174 9.90 -13.21 18.25
C ALA A 174 9.72 -12.50 16.91
N MET A 175 10.84 -12.14 16.29
CA MET A 175 10.94 -11.74 14.88
C MET A 175 12.03 -12.61 14.29
N ASN A 176 11.68 -13.49 13.34
CA ASN A 176 12.58 -14.38 12.64
C ASN A 176 12.92 -13.80 11.27
#